data_ac39dd5149bd214381b2211e3010f540
#
_entry.id   ac39dd5149bd214381b2211e3010f540
#
_cell.length_a   1.000
_cell.length_b   1.000
_cell.length_c   1.000
_cell.angle_alpha   90.00
_cell.angle_beta   90.00
_cell.angle_gamma   90.00
#
_symmetry.space_group_name_H-M   'P 1'
#
loop_
_entity.id
_entity.type
_entity.pdbx_description
1 polymer ?
#
loop_
_entity_poly.entity_id
_entity_poly.type
_entity_poly.pdbx_seq_one_letter_code
_entity_poly.pdbx_strand_id
1 'polypeptide(L)'
;LYEVDEEFLFKHGLLIFDTSSLIELYYYSEDVACDILDKSYDFFGSSRMFLPSHVKFEFDKNRINTIQKSIKIYDSLLDSQNKDAQYPKLVKEINDFLTTLDKLNEKLTGYLKTFEESLGVKQKHPYLSKELIRSLCIAKEDFFESLPRENPFVVLGDPIQKEINERKHELQSKLAYDSIQDKINNYFSIGRDYSYAELLEISQQGEKRYNSKIPPGYMDVQQKVGF
;
A
#
# COMPACT_ATOMS: atom_id res chain seq x y z
N LEU A 1 -25.16 -1.73 -36.98
CA LEU A 1 -23.89 -1.59 -36.25
C LEU A 1 -22.94 -0.94 -37.24
N TYR A 2 -22.49 0.32 -36.96
CA TYR A 2 -21.42 0.95 -37.75
C TYR A 2 -20.13 0.25 -37.36
N GLU A 3 -19.39 -0.25 -38.32
CA GLU A 3 -18.01 -0.68 -38.12
C GLU A 3 -17.21 0.58 -37.74
N VAL A 4 -16.60 0.54 -36.56
CA VAL A 4 -15.75 1.61 -36.08
C VAL A 4 -14.39 1.41 -36.72
N ASP A 5 -13.93 2.38 -37.52
CA ASP A 5 -12.57 2.39 -38.05
C ASP A 5 -11.59 2.76 -36.92
N GLU A 6 -10.98 1.73 -36.30
CA GLU A 6 -10.06 1.89 -35.20
C GLU A 6 -8.83 2.73 -35.62
N GLU A 7 -8.31 2.54 -36.83
CA GLU A 7 -7.15 3.28 -37.32
C GLU A 7 -7.48 4.77 -37.45
N PHE A 8 -8.67 5.10 -37.95
CA PHE A 8 -9.16 6.48 -38.01
C PHE A 8 -9.30 7.09 -36.61
N LEU A 9 -9.84 6.35 -35.64
CA LEU A 9 -9.96 6.81 -34.25
C LEU A 9 -8.59 7.07 -33.62
N PHE A 10 -7.63 6.18 -33.79
CA PHE A 10 -6.28 6.38 -33.27
C PHE A 10 -5.58 7.59 -33.89
N LYS A 11 -5.83 7.89 -35.16
CA LYS A 11 -5.21 9.04 -35.83
C LYS A 11 -5.91 10.37 -35.52
N HIS A 12 -7.23 10.37 -35.36
CA HIS A 12 -8.05 11.60 -35.33
C HIS A 12 -8.91 11.75 -34.07
N GLY A 13 -9.06 10.71 -33.27
CA GLY A 13 -9.86 10.74 -32.05
C GLY A 13 -9.27 11.62 -30.95
N LEU A 14 -10.15 12.13 -30.09
CA LEU A 14 -9.75 12.80 -28.85
C LEU A 14 -9.61 11.78 -27.74
N LEU A 15 -8.55 11.89 -26.95
CA LEU A 15 -8.39 11.18 -25.70
C LEU A 15 -9.02 11.99 -24.56
N ILE A 16 -10.04 11.43 -23.94
CA ILE A 16 -10.76 12.05 -22.82
C ILE A 16 -10.70 11.11 -21.64
N PHE A 17 -10.15 11.58 -20.53
CA PHE A 17 -10.22 10.86 -19.26
C PHE A 17 -11.46 11.30 -18.50
N ASP A 18 -12.10 10.37 -17.79
CA ASP A 18 -13.08 10.70 -16.78
C ASP A 18 -12.41 10.94 -15.42
N THR A 19 -13.17 11.40 -14.44
CA THR A 19 -12.66 11.68 -13.09
C THR A 19 -12.06 10.43 -12.45
N SER A 20 -12.68 9.26 -12.63
CA SER A 20 -12.22 8.01 -12.01
C SER A 20 -10.87 7.58 -12.58
N SER A 21 -10.69 7.67 -13.90
CA SER A 21 -9.41 7.35 -14.56
C SER A 21 -8.27 8.25 -14.09
N LEU A 22 -8.51 9.54 -13.89
CA LEU A 22 -7.51 10.48 -13.38
C LEU A 22 -7.17 10.20 -11.90
N ILE A 23 -8.17 9.88 -11.09
CA ILE A 23 -7.98 9.54 -9.68
C ILE A 23 -7.25 8.21 -9.53
N GLU A 24 -7.45 7.26 -10.44
CA GLU A 24 -6.76 5.97 -10.46
C GLU A 24 -5.24 6.13 -10.54
N LEU A 25 -4.74 7.20 -11.18
CA LEU A 25 -3.30 7.49 -11.26
C LEU A 25 -2.64 7.61 -9.88
N TYR A 26 -3.38 7.98 -8.83
CA TYR A 26 -2.84 8.10 -7.47
C TYR A 26 -2.70 6.77 -6.73
N TYR A 27 -3.18 5.67 -7.29
CA TYR A 27 -2.98 4.33 -6.74
C TYR A 27 -1.72 3.64 -7.30
N TYR A 28 -1.10 4.24 -8.33
CA TYR A 28 0.19 3.78 -8.86
C TYR A 28 1.36 4.55 -8.22
N SER A 29 2.57 4.02 -8.39
CA SER A 29 3.78 4.81 -8.10
C SER A 29 3.84 6.03 -9.01
N GLU A 30 4.53 7.07 -8.55
CA GLU A 30 4.64 8.33 -9.31
C GLU A 30 5.23 8.11 -10.70
N ASP A 31 6.28 7.28 -10.79
CA ASP A 31 6.93 6.95 -12.07
C ASP A 31 5.95 6.32 -13.06
N VAL A 32 5.14 5.37 -12.60
CA VAL A 32 4.14 4.69 -13.44
C VAL A 32 3.04 5.67 -13.88
N ALA A 33 2.52 6.47 -12.96
CA ALA A 33 1.49 7.45 -13.27
C ALA A 33 1.99 8.51 -14.27
N CYS A 34 3.21 9.00 -14.08
CA CYS A 34 3.86 9.94 -14.99
C CYS A 34 4.14 9.31 -16.36
N ASP A 35 4.61 8.06 -16.40
CA ASP A 35 4.87 7.34 -17.66
C ASP A 35 3.58 7.14 -18.48
N ILE A 36 2.46 6.84 -17.83
CA ILE A 36 1.15 6.75 -18.49
C ILE A 36 0.78 8.08 -19.16
N LEU A 37 0.95 9.20 -18.43
CA LEU A 37 0.63 10.53 -18.95
C LEU A 37 1.59 10.95 -20.06
N ASP A 38 2.90 10.71 -19.90
CA ASP A 38 3.92 11.04 -20.89
C ASP A 38 3.71 10.27 -22.19
N LYS A 39 3.49 8.96 -22.13
CA LYS A 39 3.20 8.14 -23.32
C LYS A 39 1.89 8.53 -23.99
N SER A 40 0.89 8.90 -23.21
CA SER A 40 -0.37 9.42 -23.76
C SER A 40 -0.12 10.74 -24.49
N TYR A 41 0.67 11.63 -23.91
CA TYR A 41 1.03 12.91 -24.53
C TYR A 41 1.86 12.74 -25.79
N ASP A 42 2.86 11.86 -25.78
CA ASP A 42 3.71 11.56 -26.94
C ASP A 42 2.89 11.02 -28.12
N PHE A 43 1.87 10.21 -27.82
CA PHE A 43 1.03 9.61 -28.85
C PHE A 43 -0.06 10.54 -29.39
N PHE A 44 -0.77 11.24 -28.50
CA PHE A 44 -1.92 12.07 -28.88
C PHE A 44 -1.57 13.55 -29.09
N GLY A 45 -0.57 14.06 -28.37
CA GLY A 45 -0.25 15.48 -28.28
C GLY A 45 -1.33 16.31 -27.58
N SER A 46 -1.01 17.53 -27.19
CA SER A 46 -1.92 18.41 -26.44
C SER A 46 -3.22 18.74 -27.19
N SER A 47 -3.19 18.74 -28.52
CA SER A 47 -4.37 19.04 -29.35
C SER A 47 -5.46 17.97 -29.33
N ARG A 48 -5.08 16.75 -28.96
CA ARG A 48 -6.01 15.59 -28.89
C ARG A 48 -6.24 15.06 -27.48
N MET A 49 -5.60 15.62 -26.48
CA MET A 49 -5.89 15.33 -25.07
C MET A 49 -6.82 16.41 -24.53
N PHE A 50 -8.04 16.02 -24.22
CA PHE A 50 -9.07 16.96 -23.79
C PHE A 50 -9.66 16.55 -22.43
N LEU A 51 -9.85 17.54 -21.57
CA LEU A 51 -10.44 17.36 -20.25
C LEU A 51 -11.64 18.31 -20.09
N PRO A 52 -12.85 17.81 -19.98
CA PRO A 52 -14.00 18.65 -19.68
C PRO A 52 -13.81 19.42 -18.37
N SER A 53 -14.22 20.68 -18.31
CA SER A 53 -14.05 21.53 -17.10
C SER A 53 -14.69 20.89 -15.86
N HIS A 54 -15.81 20.25 -16.01
CA HIS A 54 -16.49 19.52 -14.92
C HIS A 54 -15.62 18.37 -14.37
N VAL A 55 -15.01 17.57 -15.24
CA VAL A 55 -14.10 16.50 -14.85
C VAL A 55 -12.87 17.05 -14.13
N LYS A 56 -12.32 18.16 -14.65
CA LYS A 56 -11.19 18.85 -13.99
C LYS A 56 -11.57 19.34 -12.59
N PHE A 57 -12.74 19.93 -12.44
CA PHE A 57 -13.25 20.38 -11.14
C PHE A 57 -13.44 19.22 -10.16
N GLU A 58 -14.05 18.11 -10.59
CA GLU A 58 -14.24 16.93 -9.76
C GLU A 58 -12.90 16.29 -9.37
N PHE A 59 -11.96 16.22 -10.32
CA PHE A 59 -10.62 15.72 -10.07
C PHE A 59 -9.92 16.56 -8.97
N ASP A 60 -9.86 17.87 -9.12
CA ASP A 60 -9.22 18.76 -8.15
C ASP A 60 -9.83 18.64 -6.76
N LYS A 61 -11.16 18.52 -6.70
CA LYS A 61 -11.90 18.33 -5.43
C LYS A 61 -11.58 17.00 -4.77
N ASN A 62 -11.47 15.91 -5.53
CA ASN A 62 -11.35 14.56 -4.99
C ASN A 62 -9.90 14.14 -4.75
N ARG A 63 -8.94 14.73 -5.46
CA ARG A 63 -7.51 14.40 -5.42
C ARG A 63 -6.95 14.36 -3.99
N ILE A 64 -7.15 15.43 -3.23
CA ILE A 64 -6.63 15.54 -1.85
C ILE A 64 -7.18 14.44 -0.97
N ASN A 65 -8.49 14.16 -1.07
CA ASN A 65 -9.11 13.08 -0.31
C ASN A 65 -8.54 11.71 -0.67
N THR A 66 -8.23 11.49 -1.95
CA THR A 66 -7.64 10.22 -2.42
C THR A 66 -6.24 10.04 -1.86
N ILE A 67 -5.38 11.05 -1.92
CA ILE A 67 -4.04 11.02 -1.33
C ILE A 67 -4.14 10.74 0.19
N GLN A 68 -5.03 11.44 0.90
CA GLN A 68 -5.23 11.23 2.34
C GLN A 68 -5.74 9.82 2.68
N LYS A 69 -6.62 9.25 1.87
CA LYS A 69 -7.06 7.86 2.04
C LYS A 69 -5.91 6.88 1.88
N SER A 70 -5.07 7.07 0.87
CA SER A 70 -3.88 6.23 0.64
C SER A 70 -2.89 6.33 1.81
N ILE A 71 -2.65 7.52 2.37
CA ILE A 71 -1.83 7.70 3.58
C ILE A 71 -2.41 6.90 4.75
N LYS A 72 -3.73 6.96 4.97
CA LYS A 72 -4.39 6.19 6.05
C LYS A 72 -4.27 4.68 5.87
N ILE A 73 -4.24 4.19 4.62
CA ILE A 73 -3.99 2.77 4.37
C ILE A 73 -2.59 2.39 4.86
N TYR A 74 -1.56 3.19 4.55
CA TYR A 74 -0.21 2.94 5.06
C TYR A 74 -0.14 3.04 6.60
N ASP A 75 -0.85 3.98 7.23
CA ASP A 75 -0.97 4.04 8.69
C ASP A 75 -1.56 2.76 9.27
N SER A 76 -2.60 2.21 8.61
CA SER A 76 -3.26 0.99 9.06
C SER A 76 -2.38 -0.26 8.95
N LEU A 77 -1.36 -0.28 8.08
CA LEU A 77 -0.41 -1.39 7.98
C LEU A 77 0.50 -1.48 9.21
N LEU A 78 0.77 -0.35 9.88
CA LEU A 78 1.59 -0.27 11.10
C LEU A 78 0.75 -0.33 12.39
N ASP A 79 -0.57 -0.23 12.28
CA ASP A 79 -1.45 -0.19 13.44
C ASP A 79 -1.58 -1.57 14.10
N SER A 80 -1.11 -1.68 15.35
CA SER A 80 -1.19 -2.90 16.15
C SER A 80 -2.62 -3.33 16.49
N GLN A 81 -3.60 -2.42 16.41
CA GLN A 81 -5.02 -2.72 16.62
C GLN A 81 -5.69 -3.27 15.36
N ASN A 82 -5.07 -3.11 14.21
CA ASN A 82 -5.57 -3.67 12.96
C ASN A 82 -5.26 -5.18 12.89
N LYS A 83 -6.28 -6.00 13.11
CA LYS A 83 -6.16 -7.47 13.09
C LYS A 83 -5.70 -8.05 11.76
N ASP A 84 -5.86 -7.32 10.67
CA ASP A 84 -5.49 -7.76 9.32
C ASP A 84 -4.08 -7.30 8.94
N ALA A 85 -3.48 -6.36 9.69
CA ALA A 85 -2.12 -5.88 9.42
C ALA A 85 -1.10 -7.00 9.67
N GLN A 86 -0.28 -7.27 8.66
CA GLN A 86 0.73 -8.34 8.73
C GLN A 86 1.98 -7.91 9.52
N TYR A 87 2.35 -6.63 9.44
CA TYR A 87 3.54 -6.12 10.11
C TYR A 87 3.49 -6.27 11.64
N PRO A 88 2.43 -5.85 12.36
CA PRO A 88 2.34 -6.08 13.80
C PRO A 88 2.33 -7.57 14.18
N LYS A 89 1.77 -8.45 13.35
CA LYS A 89 1.84 -9.90 13.56
C LYS A 89 3.27 -10.41 13.48
N LEU A 90 4.01 -10.00 12.44
CA LEU A 90 5.43 -10.35 12.28
C LEU A 90 6.25 -9.90 13.50
N VAL A 91 6.07 -8.66 13.95
CA VAL A 91 6.73 -8.12 15.15
C VAL A 91 6.46 -8.98 16.37
N LYS A 92 5.20 -9.36 16.58
CA LYS A 92 4.80 -10.21 17.69
C LYS A 92 5.46 -11.58 17.62
N GLU A 93 5.42 -12.25 16.48
CA GLU A 93 6.01 -13.59 16.30
C GLU A 93 7.53 -13.58 16.54
N ILE A 94 8.24 -12.55 16.09
CA ILE A 94 9.66 -12.37 16.36
C ILE A 94 9.92 -12.23 17.85
N ASN A 95 9.16 -11.40 18.56
CA ASN A 95 9.32 -11.18 20.00
C ASN A 95 8.99 -12.46 20.81
N ASP A 96 7.94 -13.19 20.42
CA ASP A 96 7.56 -14.46 21.05
C ASP A 96 8.67 -15.51 20.85
N PHE A 97 9.29 -15.55 19.67
CA PHE A 97 10.43 -16.44 19.40
C PHE A 97 11.64 -16.10 20.26
N LEU A 98 12.04 -14.82 20.33
CA LEU A 98 13.15 -14.38 21.17
C LEU A 98 12.93 -14.71 22.65
N THR A 99 11.70 -14.43 23.15
CA THR A 99 11.33 -14.77 24.54
C THR A 99 11.41 -16.28 24.78
N THR A 100 11.06 -17.09 23.79
CA THR A 100 11.14 -18.57 23.91
C THR A 100 12.59 -19.04 23.94
N LEU A 101 13.50 -18.45 23.18
CA LEU A 101 14.92 -18.74 23.21
C LEU A 101 15.53 -18.42 24.58
N ASP A 102 15.21 -17.26 25.15
CA ASP A 102 15.69 -16.88 26.49
C ASP A 102 15.24 -17.87 27.55
N LYS A 103 13.95 -18.24 27.55
CA LYS A 103 13.42 -19.25 28.47
C LYS A 103 14.06 -20.63 28.30
N LEU A 104 14.39 -21.01 27.05
CA LEU A 104 15.11 -22.26 26.79
C LEU A 104 16.52 -22.22 27.38
N ASN A 105 17.25 -21.13 27.20
CA ASN A 105 18.58 -20.94 27.76
C ASN A 105 18.56 -21.04 29.29
N GLU A 106 17.63 -20.36 29.96
CA GLU A 106 17.45 -20.43 31.42
C GLU A 106 17.18 -21.85 31.89
N LYS A 107 16.26 -22.55 31.23
CA LYS A 107 15.90 -23.95 31.59
C LYS A 107 17.09 -24.90 31.42
N LEU A 108 17.82 -24.83 30.30
CA LEU A 108 18.99 -25.65 30.05
C LEU A 108 20.08 -25.38 31.13
N THR A 109 20.30 -24.12 31.46
CA THR A 109 21.22 -23.76 32.52
C THR A 109 20.81 -24.36 33.86
N GLY A 110 19.52 -24.30 34.23
CA GLY A 110 18.99 -24.90 35.43
C GLY A 110 19.14 -26.43 35.48
N TYR A 111 18.85 -27.12 34.37
CA TYR A 111 19.03 -28.57 34.28
C TYR A 111 20.49 -29.00 34.40
N LEU A 112 21.41 -28.34 33.70
CA LEU A 112 22.82 -28.67 33.76
C LEU A 112 23.38 -28.43 35.17
N LYS A 113 22.98 -27.36 35.85
CA LYS A 113 23.33 -27.12 37.26
C LYS A 113 22.78 -28.23 38.19
N THR A 114 21.54 -28.64 37.99
CA THR A 114 20.94 -29.74 38.76
C THR A 114 21.70 -31.06 38.54
N PHE A 115 22.11 -31.37 37.34
CA PHE A 115 22.93 -32.54 37.02
C PHE A 115 24.31 -32.45 37.69
N GLU A 116 24.96 -31.30 37.66
CA GLU A 116 26.22 -31.08 38.32
C GLU A 116 26.11 -31.29 39.83
N GLU A 117 25.14 -30.69 40.49
CA GLU A 117 24.94 -30.75 41.92
C GLU A 117 24.47 -32.13 42.45
N SER A 118 23.56 -32.78 41.71
CA SER A 118 22.90 -33.99 42.21
C SER A 118 23.42 -35.30 41.63
N LEU A 119 23.94 -35.31 40.40
CA LEU A 119 24.39 -36.53 39.74
C LEU A 119 25.90 -36.53 39.47
N GLY A 120 26.50 -35.40 39.04
CA GLY A 120 27.91 -35.30 38.65
C GLY A 120 28.88 -35.44 39.78
N VAL A 121 28.45 -35.25 41.05
CA VAL A 121 29.32 -35.29 42.24
C VAL A 121 29.31 -36.61 42.95
N LYS A 122 28.19 -37.37 42.90
CA LYS A 122 27.92 -38.53 43.79
C LYS A 122 28.58 -39.83 43.41
N GLN A 123 29.21 -40.01 42.29
CA GLN A 123 29.90 -41.22 41.83
C GLN A 123 29.22 -42.58 42.22
N LYS A 124 27.92 -42.57 42.51
CA LYS A 124 27.08 -43.73 42.81
C LYS A 124 25.96 -43.78 41.78
N HIS A 125 25.70 -44.98 41.29
CA HIS A 125 24.61 -45.15 40.30
C HIS A 125 23.25 -44.71 40.87
N PRO A 126 22.45 -43.98 40.06
CA PRO A 126 22.78 -43.42 38.74
C PRO A 126 23.64 -42.15 38.87
N TYR A 127 24.66 -42.02 38.03
CA TYR A 127 25.48 -40.79 37.97
C TYR A 127 25.86 -40.46 36.51
N LEU A 128 26.15 -39.18 36.21
CA LEU A 128 26.76 -38.71 34.98
C LEU A 128 28.20 -38.30 35.27
N SER A 129 29.11 -38.49 34.29
CA SER A 129 30.48 -38.08 34.45
C SER A 129 30.62 -36.55 34.43
N LYS A 130 31.59 -35.99 35.15
CA LYS A 130 31.87 -34.56 35.14
C LYS A 130 32.28 -34.07 33.76
N GLU A 131 32.98 -34.88 33.00
CA GLU A 131 33.40 -34.61 31.63
C GLU A 131 32.19 -34.43 30.71
N LEU A 132 31.18 -35.29 30.80
CA LEU A 132 29.94 -35.16 30.04
C LEU A 132 29.21 -33.86 30.40
N ILE A 133 29.07 -33.54 31.69
CA ILE A 133 28.41 -32.29 32.10
C ILE A 133 29.16 -31.06 31.56
N ARG A 134 30.47 -31.05 31.63
CA ARG A 134 31.26 -29.96 31.04
C ARG A 134 31.08 -29.83 29.52
N SER A 135 31.10 -30.96 28.81
CA SER A 135 30.89 -30.93 27.35
C SER A 135 29.48 -30.44 27.00
N LEU A 136 28.47 -30.74 27.80
CA LEU A 136 27.09 -30.23 27.60
C LEU A 136 27.02 -28.72 27.90
N CYS A 137 27.74 -28.21 28.89
CA CYS A 137 27.81 -26.78 29.15
C CYS A 137 28.46 -26.04 27.98
N ILE A 138 29.58 -26.54 27.47
CA ILE A 138 30.26 -25.96 26.31
C ILE A 138 29.33 -26.02 25.07
N ALA A 139 28.73 -27.15 24.78
CA ALA A 139 27.83 -27.30 23.65
C ALA A 139 26.62 -26.37 23.74
N LYS A 140 26.11 -26.10 24.96
CA LYS A 140 25.04 -25.13 25.16
C LYS A 140 25.51 -23.71 24.82
N GLU A 141 26.70 -23.32 25.33
CA GLU A 141 27.28 -22.00 25.06
C GLU A 141 27.54 -21.81 23.56
N ASP A 142 28.20 -22.78 22.91
CA ASP A 142 28.44 -22.79 21.47
C ASP A 142 27.12 -22.65 20.66
N PHE A 143 26.07 -23.37 21.08
CA PHE A 143 24.76 -23.29 20.43
C PHE A 143 24.17 -21.88 20.52
N PHE A 144 24.12 -21.28 21.70
CA PHE A 144 23.55 -19.93 21.89
C PHE A 144 24.45 -18.83 21.29
N GLU A 145 25.77 -19.05 21.23
CA GLU A 145 26.68 -18.14 20.54
C GLU A 145 26.60 -18.23 19.02
N SER A 146 26.22 -19.39 18.47
CA SER A 146 26.03 -19.59 17.03
C SER A 146 24.73 -18.97 16.50
N LEU A 147 23.78 -18.66 17.38
CA LEU A 147 22.57 -17.96 16.98
C LEU A 147 22.90 -16.56 16.45
N PRO A 148 22.19 -16.07 15.43
CA PRO A 148 22.39 -14.71 14.92
C PRO A 148 22.31 -13.71 16.07
N ARG A 149 23.40 -12.96 16.29
CA ARG A 149 23.46 -11.90 17.33
C ARG A 149 22.61 -10.69 16.95
N GLU A 150 22.32 -10.54 15.65
CA GLU A 150 21.44 -9.47 15.16
C GLU A 150 19.99 -9.82 15.51
N ASN A 151 19.32 -8.86 16.10
CA ASN A 151 17.90 -8.98 16.35
C ASN A 151 17.18 -9.24 15.01
N PRO A 152 16.48 -10.38 14.82
CA PRO A 152 15.77 -10.68 13.58
C PRO A 152 14.82 -9.57 13.13
N PHE A 153 14.36 -8.74 14.07
CA PHE A 153 13.54 -7.57 13.78
C PHE A 153 14.28 -6.52 12.94
N VAL A 154 15.57 -6.27 13.19
CA VAL A 154 16.38 -5.32 12.40
C VAL A 154 16.48 -5.75 10.94
N VAL A 155 16.55 -7.07 10.71
CA VAL A 155 16.67 -7.63 9.35
C VAL A 155 15.31 -7.74 8.64
N LEU A 156 14.27 -8.11 9.37
CA LEU A 156 12.95 -8.44 8.79
C LEU A 156 11.90 -7.36 9.01
N GLY A 157 11.93 -6.69 10.13
CA GLY A 157 10.92 -5.71 10.53
C GLY A 157 11.25 -4.28 10.11
N ASP A 158 12.46 -3.80 10.43
CA ASP A 158 12.86 -2.42 10.16
C ASP A 158 12.80 -2.05 8.67
N PRO A 159 13.24 -2.91 7.71
CA PRO A 159 13.11 -2.59 6.29
C PRO A 159 11.66 -2.38 5.85
N ILE A 160 10.73 -3.20 6.36
CA ILE A 160 9.30 -3.07 6.06
C ILE A 160 8.76 -1.75 6.59
N GLN A 161 9.07 -1.41 7.84
CA GLN A 161 8.63 -0.16 8.45
C GLN A 161 9.23 1.05 7.72
N LYS A 162 10.48 0.98 7.33
CA LYS A 162 11.17 2.02 6.56
C LYS A 162 10.48 2.25 5.23
N GLU A 163 10.24 1.20 4.45
CA GLU A 163 9.56 1.29 3.14
C GLU A 163 8.15 1.89 3.29
N ILE A 164 7.36 1.45 4.27
CA ILE A 164 6.02 2.00 4.53
C ILE A 164 6.11 3.50 4.82
N ASN A 165 7.05 3.94 5.66
CA ASN A 165 7.23 5.35 5.99
C ASN A 165 7.71 6.18 4.79
N GLU A 166 8.59 5.64 3.95
CA GLU A 166 9.04 6.29 2.71
C GLU A 166 7.87 6.50 1.74
N ARG A 167 7.05 5.48 1.49
CA ARG A 167 5.85 5.60 0.63
C ARG A 167 4.83 6.58 1.18
N LYS A 168 4.63 6.58 2.49
CA LYS A 168 3.77 7.56 3.15
C LYS A 168 4.31 8.99 2.96
N HIS A 169 5.61 9.19 3.11
CA HIS A 169 6.24 10.49 2.92
C HIS A 169 6.12 10.97 1.45
N GLU A 170 6.30 10.09 0.47
CA GLU A 170 6.05 10.39 -0.95
C GLU A 170 4.62 10.91 -1.17
N LEU A 171 3.62 10.24 -0.61
CA LEU A 171 2.22 10.68 -0.71
C LEU A 171 1.98 12.01 0.00
N GLN A 172 2.62 12.25 1.14
CA GLN A 172 2.50 13.53 1.85
C GLN A 172 3.11 14.67 1.05
N SER A 173 4.23 14.45 0.36
CA SER A 173 4.87 15.47 -0.48
C SER A 173 3.97 15.90 -1.64
N LYS A 174 3.13 15.01 -2.17
CA LYS A 174 2.15 15.32 -3.23
C LYS A 174 1.05 16.30 -2.79
N LEU A 175 0.85 16.51 -1.50
CA LEU A 175 -0.07 17.55 -1.03
C LEU A 175 0.47 18.96 -1.27
N ALA A 176 1.80 19.12 -1.29
CA ALA A 176 2.48 20.39 -1.53
C ALA A 176 2.93 20.55 -2.99
N TYR A 177 3.44 19.50 -3.58
CA TYR A 177 3.89 19.45 -4.99
C TYR A 177 3.46 18.14 -5.63
N ASP A 178 2.69 18.22 -6.69
CA ASP A 178 2.05 17.09 -7.34
C ASP A 178 2.37 17.06 -8.84
N SER A 179 3.36 16.26 -9.19
CA SER A 179 3.81 16.06 -10.57
C SER A 179 2.71 15.51 -11.49
N ILE A 180 1.80 14.69 -10.97
CA ILE A 180 0.66 14.14 -11.72
C ILE A 180 -0.30 15.28 -12.09
N GLN A 181 -0.67 16.12 -11.11
CA GLN A 181 -1.52 17.27 -11.34
C GLN A 181 -0.89 18.25 -12.34
N ASP A 182 0.40 18.51 -12.19
CA ASP A 182 1.14 19.41 -13.11
C ASP A 182 1.12 18.89 -14.54
N LYS A 183 1.35 17.59 -14.73
CA LYS A 183 1.25 16.98 -16.08
C LYS A 183 -0.15 17.06 -16.64
N ILE A 184 -1.18 16.78 -15.84
CA ILE A 184 -2.58 16.90 -16.27
C ILE A 184 -2.87 18.34 -16.72
N ASN A 185 -2.45 19.34 -15.95
CA ASN A 185 -2.66 20.75 -16.28
C ASN A 185 -1.91 21.19 -17.56
N ASN A 186 -0.75 20.60 -17.83
CA ASN A 186 0.09 20.97 -18.98
C ASN A 186 -0.25 20.18 -20.25
N TYR A 187 -0.73 18.94 -20.14
CA TYR A 187 -0.92 18.05 -21.28
C TYR A 187 -2.32 18.11 -21.85
N PHE A 188 -3.32 18.44 -21.04
CA PHE A 188 -4.70 18.46 -21.48
C PHE A 188 -5.18 19.86 -21.83
N SER A 189 -5.90 19.96 -22.96
CA SER A 189 -6.72 21.12 -23.28
C SER A 189 -7.97 21.09 -22.40
N ILE A 190 -8.11 22.05 -21.48
CA ILE A 190 -9.25 22.11 -20.56
C ILE A 190 -10.43 22.78 -21.25
N GLY A 191 -11.60 22.15 -21.19
CA GLY A 191 -12.83 22.71 -21.73
C GLY A 191 -13.25 23.97 -20.98
N ARG A 192 -14.06 24.79 -21.66
CA ARG A 192 -14.63 25.99 -21.03
C ARG A 192 -15.58 25.63 -19.89
N ASP A 193 -15.70 26.49 -18.92
CA ASP A 193 -16.72 26.39 -17.88
C ASP A 193 -18.11 26.60 -18.45
N TYR A 194 -19.09 25.88 -17.89
CA TYR A 194 -20.49 26.08 -18.23
C TYR A 194 -21.08 27.24 -17.42
N SER A 195 -21.91 28.05 -18.05
CA SER A 195 -22.74 29.01 -17.35
C SER A 195 -23.79 28.30 -16.49
N TYR A 196 -24.33 28.99 -15.47
CA TYR A 196 -25.39 28.45 -14.62
C TYR A 196 -26.61 27.98 -15.42
N ALA A 197 -26.99 28.71 -16.47
CA ALA A 197 -28.10 28.33 -17.33
C ALA A 197 -27.84 27.01 -18.09
N GLU A 198 -26.63 26.84 -18.63
CA GLU A 198 -26.22 25.60 -19.28
C GLU A 198 -26.18 24.41 -18.30
N LEU A 199 -25.67 24.63 -17.08
CA LEU A 199 -25.67 23.60 -16.04
C LEU A 199 -27.08 23.15 -15.67
N LEU A 200 -28.02 24.09 -15.57
CA LEU A 200 -29.42 23.81 -15.30
C LEU A 200 -30.06 23.00 -16.43
N GLU A 201 -29.81 23.39 -17.67
CA GLU A 201 -30.32 22.68 -18.84
C GLU A 201 -29.74 21.25 -18.92
N ILE A 202 -28.42 21.07 -18.74
CA ILE A 202 -27.76 19.76 -18.71
C ILE A 202 -28.35 18.88 -17.60
N SER A 203 -28.59 19.43 -16.41
CA SER A 203 -29.20 18.72 -15.29
C SER A 203 -30.62 18.25 -15.61
N GLN A 204 -31.44 19.10 -16.19
CA GLN A 204 -32.82 18.76 -16.60
C GLN A 204 -32.85 17.69 -17.69
N GLN A 205 -31.96 17.79 -18.69
CA GLN A 205 -31.81 16.77 -19.71
C GLN A 205 -31.31 15.45 -19.13
N GLY A 206 -30.36 15.49 -18.19
CA GLY A 206 -29.88 14.33 -17.46
C GLY A 206 -31.02 13.62 -16.73
N GLU A 207 -31.82 14.34 -15.95
CA GLU A 207 -32.97 13.80 -15.23
C GLU A 207 -34.00 13.13 -16.16
N LYS A 208 -34.32 13.76 -17.28
CA LYS A 208 -35.20 13.16 -18.29
C LYS A 208 -34.65 11.86 -18.87
N ARG A 209 -33.35 11.81 -19.15
CA ARG A 209 -32.67 10.61 -19.64
C ARG A 209 -32.67 9.48 -18.60
N TYR A 210 -32.36 9.79 -17.32
CA TYR A 210 -32.43 8.82 -16.24
C TYR A 210 -33.84 8.22 -16.08
N ASN A 211 -34.86 9.06 -16.04
CA ASN A 211 -36.24 8.64 -15.91
C ASN A 211 -36.71 7.78 -17.10
N SER A 212 -36.17 8.05 -18.29
CA SER A 212 -36.48 7.31 -19.52
C SER A 212 -35.54 6.11 -19.75
N LYS A 213 -34.61 5.81 -18.84
CA LYS A 213 -33.62 4.74 -18.96
C LYS A 213 -32.76 4.82 -20.22
N ILE A 214 -32.42 6.04 -20.67
CA ILE A 214 -31.59 6.28 -21.85
C ILE A 214 -30.11 6.34 -21.43
N PRO A 215 -29.23 5.48 -22.00
CA PRO A 215 -27.79 5.55 -21.76
C PRO A 215 -27.19 6.89 -22.19
N PRO A 216 -26.01 7.28 -21.63
CA PRO A 216 -25.23 6.63 -20.57
C PRO A 216 -25.69 7.02 -19.16
N GLY A 217 -25.26 6.26 -18.15
CA GLY A 217 -25.31 6.67 -16.74
C GLY A 217 -26.64 6.42 -16.00
N TYR A 218 -27.69 5.95 -16.64
CA TYR A 218 -29.01 5.74 -15.99
C TYR A 218 -28.98 4.69 -14.86
N MET A 219 -27.97 3.84 -14.82
CA MET A 219 -27.79 2.84 -13.75
C MET A 219 -27.17 3.42 -12.47
N ASP A 220 -26.53 4.59 -12.55
CA ASP A 220 -25.79 5.18 -11.43
C ASP A 220 -26.71 5.71 -10.33
N VAL A 221 -27.97 6.01 -10.67
CA VAL A 221 -29.00 6.46 -9.70
C VAL A 221 -29.35 5.37 -8.68
N GLN A 222 -29.24 4.10 -9.05
CA GLN A 222 -29.58 2.98 -8.16
C GLN A 222 -28.52 2.74 -7.07
N GLN A 223 -27.28 3.23 -7.24
CA GLN A 223 -26.21 3.09 -6.24
C GLN A 223 -26.25 4.17 -5.15
N LYS A 224 -26.98 5.28 -5.34
CA LYS A 224 -27.06 6.39 -4.37
C LYS A 224 -28.18 6.24 -3.33
N VAL A 225 -29.00 5.20 -3.38
CA VAL A 225 -30.12 4.96 -2.45
C VAL A 225 -29.75 3.98 -1.31
N GLY A 226 -28.47 3.70 -1.13
CA GLY A 226 -27.94 2.86 -0.06
C GLY A 226 -27.09 3.65 0.92
N PHE A 227 -27.70 4.57 1.69
CA PHE A 227 -27.15 5.13 2.93
C PHE A 227 -28.21 5.07 4.02
#